data_283474ddf1a3f6f5f110bfb7840be087
#
_entry.id   283474ddf1a3f6f5f110bfb7840be087
#
_cell.length_a   1.000
_cell.length_b   1.000
_cell.length_c   1.000
_cell.angle_alpha   90.00
_cell.angle_beta   90.00
_cell.angle_gamma   90.00
#
_symmetry.space_group_name_H-M   'P 1'
#
loop_
_entity.id
_entity.type
_entity.pdbx_description
1 polymer ?
#
loop_
_entity_poly.entity_id
_entity_poly.type
_entity_poly.pdbx_seq_one_letter_code
_entity_poly.pdbx_strand_id
1 'polypeptide(L)'
;MGQSFGQNKIQYRDFDWSFIQSPHFDIYFYGGEQDLAEFTADVAEESYEQISLHLRWDLKRRVSIMVYNSHNEFQQTNVVSTYMYEGIGGVTELFKNRVIFPFEGNYEQFRHVIHHELVHAVINDMVYGGSMQHMVTSRTKIRVPIWANEGLAEFLSSNWDTKADMILRDIAVHERMPSVKELNYFMAYKGGQSLWRFIAGKYGREKIGDVFRSMKRTQNAERGYEQALGMKYDDLTVQWHKYLKKEYWPDIANRDPLEDIAEKLTDHKKVKNFYHISPALSPDGSMVAALSDQSGYFDIVLFNAMTGKRIKSLVKGSRSVNFEELKWLQPGISWSSDNKSIVFAAKAGKGDALHIIDVDTKKSKKIEIELDGVFSAAWSPKGDEIAFVGNKGDASDIYIYNLTNKEYYQVTADRFSDSFPCWNPEGTQIAFVSDRGDQLSG
;
A
#
# COMPACT_ATOMS: atom_id res chain seq x y z
N MET A 1 30.57 -15.20 -5.94
CA MET A 1 29.29 -15.72 -5.41
C MET A 1 29.25 -15.38 -3.94
N GLY A 2 28.46 -14.36 -3.55
CA GLY A 2 28.21 -14.06 -2.15
C GLY A 2 27.30 -15.15 -1.58
N GLN A 3 27.76 -15.88 -0.57
CA GLN A 3 26.88 -16.72 0.22
C GLN A 3 25.92 -15.79 0.97
N SER A 4 24.63 -15.79 0.61
CA SER A 4 23.61 -15.16 1.42
C SER A 4 23.36 -16.05 2.64
N PHE A 5 23.89 -15.64 3.78
CA PHE A 5 23.56 -16.26 5.06
C PHE A 5 22.17 -15.81 5.51
N GLY A 6 21.29 -16.77 5.83
CA GLY A 6 20.07 -16.56 6.58
C GLY A 6 18.94 -15.91 5.80
N GLN A 7 18.21 -16.68 5.01
CA GLN A 7 16.95 -16.22 4.39
C GLN A 7 15.73 -16.38 5.34
N ASN A 8 15.92 -16.97 6.51
CA ASN A 8 14.83 -17.14 7.48
C ASN A 8 14.62 -15.84 8.24
N LYS A 9 13.40 -15.35 8.21
CA LYS A 9 12.98 -14.19 9.00
C LYS A 9 12.83 -14.59 10.47
N ILE A 10 13.02 -13.63 11.37
CA ILE A 10 12.83 -13.84 12.80
C ILE A 10 11.35 -14.15 13.05
N GLN A 11 11.10 -15.26 13.73
CA GLN A 11 9.76 -15.63 14.19
C GLN A 11 9.65 -15.16 15.65
N TYR A 12 8.70 -14.26 15.92
CA TYR A 12 8.46 -13.75 17.27
C TYR A 12 7.41 -14.56 18.03
N ARG A 13 6.60 -15.36 17.30
CA ARG A 13 5.63 -16.29 17.87
C ARG A 13 5.37 -17.47 16.92
N ASP A 14 4.90 -18.58 17.48
CA ASP A 14 4.35 -19.68 16.73
C ASP A 14 2.87 -19.41 16.43
N PHE A 15 2.44 -19.80 15.23
CA PHE A 15 1.06 -19.65 14.77
C PHE A 15 0.38 -21.03 14.78
N ASP A 16 -0.72 -21.14 15.51
CA ASP A 16 -1.57 -22.35 15.49
C ASP A 16 -2.62 -22.19 14.38
N TRP A 17 -2.26 -22.68 13.19
CA TRP A 17 -3.03 -22.49 11.97
C TRP A 17 -4.25 -23.41 11.93
N SER A 18 -5.41 -22.82 11.73
CA SER A 18 -6.65 -23.47 11.30
C SER A 18 -6.93 -23.18 9.83
N PHE A 19 -7.86 -23.86 9.20
CA PHE A 19 -8.29 -23.53 7.84
C PHE A 19 -9.74 -23.86 7.59
N ILE A 20 -10.34 -23.09 6.66
CA ILE A 20 -11.64 -23.37 6.06
C ILE A 20 -11.48 -23.57 4.55
N GLN A 21 -12.47 -24.21 3.92
CA GLN A 21 -12.43 -24.48 2.49
C GLN A 21 -13.64 -23.85 1.81
N SER A 22 -13.41 -23.14 0.71
CA SER A 22 -14.43 -22.74 -0.26
C SER A 22 -14.27 -23.54 -1.57
N PRO A 23 -15.07 -23.39 -2.60
CA PRO A 23 -14.94 -24.17 -3.86
C PRO A 23 -13.55 -24.11 -4.50
N HIS A 24 -12.87 -22.95 -4.48
CA HIS A 24 -11.59 -22.75 -5.18
C HIS A 24 -10.42 -22.45 -4.24
N PHE A 25 -10.65 -22.20 -2.94
CA PHE A 25 -9.63 -21.75 -2.01
C PHE A 25 -9.57 -22.57 -0.73
N ASP A 26 -8.34 -22.64 -0.14
CA ASP A 26 -8.09 -23.11 1.22
C ASP A 26 -7.58 -21.89 2.01
N ILE A 27 -8.40 -21.37 2.94
CA ILE A 27 -8.11 -20.16 3.69
C ILE A 27 -7.55 -20.53 5.05
N TYR A 28 -6.26 -20.19 5.29
CA TYR A 28 -5.54 -20.42 6.54
C TYR A 28 -5.57 -19.18 7.41
N PHE A 29 -5.89 -19.36 8.69
CA PHE A 29 -6.01 -18.32 9.71
C PHE A 29 -5.57 -18.86 11.08
N TYR A 30 -5.48 -18.00 12.09
CA TYR A 30 -5.11 -18.38 13.46
C TYR A 30 -5.76 -17.43 14.48
N GLY A 31 -5.63 -17.75 15.78
CA GLY A 31 -6.08 -16.86 16.85
C GLY A 31 -7.59 -16.78 17.07
N GLY A 32 -8.37 -17.67 16.43
CA GLY A 32 -9.84 -17.68 16.55
C GLY A 32 -10.56 -16.74 15.57
N GLU A 33 -9.85 -16.13 14.61
CA GLU A 33 -10.36 -15.18 13.62
C GLU A 33 -11.15 -15.88 12.50
N GLN A 34 -12.17 -16.66 12.87
CA GLN A 34 -13.00 -17.39 11.91
C GLN A 34 -13.82 -16.45 11.02
N ASP A 35 -14.37 -15.38 11.59
CA ASP A 35 -15.18 -14.40 10.85
C ASP A 35 -14.35 -13.72 9.73
N LEU A 36 -13.09 -13.39 10.02
CA LEU A 36 -12.15 -12.86 9.03
C LEU A 36 -11.84 -13.88 7.93
N ALA A 37 -11.72 -15.16 8.29
CA ALA A 37 -11.50 -16.23 7.32
C ALA A 37 -12.74 -16.47 6.44
N GLU A 38 -13.94 -16.42 6.99
CA GLU A 38 -15.20 -16.52 6.24
C GLU A 38 -15.36 -15.33 5.28
N PHE A 39 -15.15 -14.10 5.76
CA PHE A 39 -15.09 -12.91 4.90
C PHE A 39 -14.07 -13.06 3.76
N THR A 40 -12.88 -13.58 4.08
CA THR A 40 -11.85 -13.83 3.05
C THR A 40 -12.32 -14.83 2.01
N ALA A 41 -12.99 -15.89 2.42
CA ALA A 41 -13.51 -16.92 1.52
C ALA A 41 -14.58 -16.36 0.57
N ASP A 42 -15.52 -15.58 1.10
CA ASP A 42 -16.60 -14.97 0.31
C ASP A 42 -16.04 -13.99 -0.72
N VAL A 43 -15.16 -13.10 -0.28
CA VAL A 43 -14.50 -12.13 -1.17
C VAL A 43 -13.61 -12.80 -2.21
N ALA A 44 -12.92 -13.89 -1.84
CA ALA A 44 -12.08 -14.62 -2.78
C ALA A 44 -12.90 -15.28 -3.89
N GLU A 45 -14.03 -15.90 -3.56
CA GLU A 45 -14.89 -16.52 -4.56
C GLU A 45 -15.55 -15.48 -5.48
N GLU A 46 -16.08 -14.38 -4.91
CA GLU A 46 -16.64 -13.25 -5.68
C GLU A 46 -15.59 -12.66 -6.64
N SER A 47 -14.39 -12.41 -6.16
CA SER A 47 -13.28 -11.89 -6.96
C SER A 47 -12.88 -12.86 -8.06
N TYR A 48 -12.79 -14.15 -7.75
CA TYR A 48 -12.45 -15.18 -8.73
C TYR A 48 -13.46 -15.27 -9.85
N GLU A 49 -14.75 -15.20 -9.57
CA GLU A 49 -15.79 -15.20 -10.60
C GLU A 49 -15.57 -14.07 -11.61
N GLN A 50 -15.30 -12.85 -11.14
CA GLN A 50 -15.03 -11.71 -11.99
C GLN A 50 -13.72 -11.87 -12.79
N ILE A 51 -12.64 -12.31 -12.14
CA ILE A 51 -11.32 -12.50 -12.77
C ILE A 51 -11.40 -13.60 -13.84
N SER A 52 -12.04 -14.73 -13.53
CA SER A 52 -12.26 -15.84 -14.44
C SER A 52 -13.01 -15.41 -15.70
N LEU A 53 -14.07 -14.61 -15.54
CA LEU A 53 -14.85 -14.05 -16.66
C LEU A 53 -13.97 -13.17 -17.57
N HIS A 54 -13.16 -12.28 -17.01
CA HIS A 54 -12.32 -11.36 -17.79
C HIS A 54 -11.14 -12.04 -18.47
N LEU A 55 -10.48 -12.98 -17.79
CA LEU A 55 -9.37 -13.74 -18.33
C LEU A 55 -9.84 -14.92 -19.19
N ARG A 56 -11.10 -15.33 -19.06
CA ARG A 56 -11.66 -16.58 -19.65
C ARG A 56 -10.77 -17.76 -19.31
N TRP A 57 -10.51 -17.92 -18.02
CA TRP A 57 -9.63 -18.94 -17.48
C TRP A 57 -10.15 -19.47 -16.15
N ASP A 58 -10.21 -20.78 -16.03
CA ASP A 58 -10.57 -21.47 -14.81
C ASP A 58 -9.33 -22.01 -14.11
N LEU A 59 -9.26 -21.79 -12.78
CA LEU A 59 -8.19 -22.33 -11.94
C LEU A 59 -8.20 -23.87 -12.03
N LYS A 60 -7.02 -24.44 -12.24
CA LYS A 60 -6.87 -25.90 -12.33
C LYS A 60 -6.70 -26.58 -10.98
N ARG A 61 -6.36 -25.82 -9.97
CA ARG A 61 -6.12 -26.30 -8.60
C ARG A 61 -6.59 -25.25 -7.61
N ARG A 62 -6.96 -25.71 -6.43
CA ARG A 62 -7.24 -24.82 -5.30
C ARG A 62 -6.02 -23.97 -4.99
N VAL A 63 -6.25 -22.72 -4.61
CA VAL A 63 -5.22 -21.79 -4.18
C VAL A 63 -5.26 -21.68 -2.66
N SER A 64 -4.10 -21.78 -2.01
CA SER A 64 -3.99 -21.56 -0.56
C SER A 64 -3.82 -20.07 -0.28
N ILE A 65 -4.67 -19.54 0.58
CA ILE A 65 -4.65 -18.17 1.07
C ILE A 65 -4.27 -18.18 2.54
N MET A 66 -3.26 -17.39 2.93
CA MET A 66 -2.81 -17.25 4.32
C MET A 66 -3.10 -15.83 4.80
N VAL A 67 -3.94 -15.70 5.82
CA VAL A 67 -4.32 -14.41 6.41
C VAL A 67 -3.54 -14.19 7.70
N TYR A 68 -2.86 -13.07 7.78
CA TYR A 68 -2.21 -12.60 9.01
C TYR A 68 -3.02 -11.48 9.65
N ASN A 69 -3.11 -11.45 10.96
CA ASN A 69 -3.93 -10.48 11.70
C ASN A 69 -3.29 -9.08 11.75
N SER A 70 -2.03 -8.95 11.34
CA SER A 70 -1.35 -7.65 11.25
C SER A 70 -0.19 -7.69 10.27
N HIS A 71 0.24 -6.51 9.82
CA HIS A 71 1.45 -6.37 9.00
C HIS A 71 2.72 -6.84 9.73
N ASN A 72 2.82 -6.60 11.04
CA ASN A 72 3.94 -7.05 11.86
C ASN A 72 4.08 -8.57 11.90
N GLU A 73 2.98 -9.29 11.87
CA GLU A 73 2.96 -10.76 11.80
C GLU A 73 3.23 -11.25 10.38
N PHE A 74 2.65 -10.60 9.37
CA PHE A 74 2.91 -10.87 7.95
C PHE A 74 4.41 -10.76 7.61
N GLN A 75 5.12 -9.81 8.20
CA GLN A 75 6.57 -9.67 8.02
C GLN A 75 7.37 -10.91 8.43
N GLN A 76 6.81 -11.78 9.28
CA GLN A 76 7.43 -13.02 9.73
C GLN A 76 7.29 -14.17 8.73
N THR A 77 6.46 -14.02 7.68
CA THR A 77 6.26 -15.09 6.69
C THR A 77 7.56 -15.50 6.01
N ASN A 78 7.84 -16.81 5.98
CA ASN A 78 8.95 -17.41 5.25
C ASN A 78 8.54 -17.99 3.88
N VAL A 79 7.31 -17.72 3.43
CA VAL A 79 6.82 -18.16 2.12
C VAL A 79 7.60 -17.49 1.00
N VAL A 80 8.00 -16.25 1.20
CA VAL A 80 8.87 -15.48 0.30
C VAL A 80 10.11 -14.97 1.03
N SER A 81 11.24 -14.89 0.32
CA SER A 81 12.51 -14.42 0.90
C SER A 81 12.59 -12.89 1.04
N THR A 82 11.75 -12.14 0.31
CA THR A 82 11.74 -10.68 0.35
C THR A 82 11.24 -10.18 1.71
N TYR A 83 11.86 -9.12 2.22
CA TYR A 83 11.36 -8.45 3.43
C TYR A 83 10.04 -7.73 3.10
N MET A 84 9.02 -7.94 3.93
CA MET A 84 7.69 -7.37 3.78
C MET A 84 7.60 -6.03 4.50
N TYR A 85 8.08 -4.94 3.87
CA TYR A 85 7.92 -3.59 4.42
C TYR A 85 6.48 -3.09 4.21
N GLU A 86 6.08 -2.04 4.92
CA GLU A 86 4.70 -1.51 5.01
C GLU A 86 4.02 -1.28 3.63
N GLY A 87 4.78 -1.00 2.59
CA GLY A 87 4.24 -0.83 1.24
C GLY A 87 3.81 -2.12 0.52
N ILE A 88 4.00 -3.30 1.14
CA ILE A 88 3.61 -4.58 0.55
C ILE A 88 2.33 -5.05 1.25
N GLY A 89 1.18 -4.80 0.63
CA GLY A 89 -0.13 -5.18 1.17
C GLY A 89 -0.46 -6.66 1.01
N GLY A 90 0.22 -7.38 0.13
CA GLY A 90 0.04 -8.81 -0.09
C GLY A 90 1.15 -9.37 -0.97
N VAL A 91 1.20 -10.67 -1.12
CA VAL A 91 2.14 -11.36 -2.00
C VAL A 91 1.54 -12.64 -2.56
N THR A 92 1.60 -12.79 -3.86
CA THR A 92 1.30 -14.05 -4.53
C THR A 92 2.59 -14.78 -4.89
N GLU A 93 2.86 -15.89 -4.21
CA GLU A 93 4.06 -16.70 -4.39
C GLU A 93 3.90 -17.63 -5.61
N LEU A 94 4.82 -17.52 -6.58
CA LEU A 94 4.73 -18.23 -7.85
C LEU A 94 4.97 -19.74 -7.73
N PHE A 95 5.77 -20.20 -6.75
CA PHE A 95 6.24 -21.60 -6.68
C PHE A 95 5.12 -22.61 -6.45
N LYS A 96 4.22 -22.29 -5.49
CA LYS A 96 3.04 -23.12 -5.16
C LYS A 96 1.72 -22.38 -5.40
N ASN A 97 1.81 -21.19 -5.99
CA ASN A 97 0.67 -20.30 -6.23
C ASN A 97 -0.12 -20.02 -4.95
N ARG A 98 0.60 -19.64 -3.86
CA ARG A 98 0.00 -19.28 -2.58
C ARG A 98 -0.15 -17.78 -2.48
N VAL A 99 -1.25 -17.35 -1.90
CA VAL A 99 -1.55 -15.94 -1.63
C VAL A 99 -1.41 -15.66 -0.15
N ILE A 100 -0.72 -14.59 0.22
CA ILE A 100 -0.45 -14.24 1.61
C ILE A 100 -0.67 -12.74 1.78
N PHE A 101 -1.46 -12.34 2.77
CA PHE A 101 -1.68 -10.92 3.07
C PHE A 101 -2.04 -10.70 4.54
N PRO A 102 -1.74 -9.49 5.09
CA PRO A 102 -2.21 -9.08 6.39
C PRO A 102 -3.62 -8.49 6.32
N PHE A 103 -4.35 -8.59 7.40
CA PHE A 103 -5.47 -7.70 7.68
C PHE A 103 -4.95 -6.48 8.47
N GLU A 104 -5.27 -5.29 8.01
CA GLU A 104 -4.80 -4.02 8.62
C GLU A 104 -5.96 -3.19 9.18
N GLY A 105 -7.05 -3.86 9.57
CA GLY A 105 -8.17 -3.23 10.25
C GLY A 105 -9.18 -2.54 9.32
N ASN A 106 -9.06 -2.64 8.00
CA ASN A 106 -9.99 -2.05 7.04
C ASN A 106 -10.50 -3.08 6.03
N TYR A 107 -11.77 -3.41 6.09
CA TYR A 107 -12.39 -4.44 5.25
C TYR A 107 -12.48 -4.05 3.77
N GLU A 108 -12.70 -2.76 3.44
CA GLU A 108 -12.73 -2.30 2.05
C GLU A 108 -11.34 -2.44 1.41
N GLN A 109 -10.30 -1.97 2.11
CA GLN A 109 -8.93 -2.13 1.65
C GLN A 109 -8.54 -3.61 1.57
N PHE A 110 -8.98 -4.42 2.51
CA PHE A 110 -8.71 -5.86 2.54
C PHE A 110 -9.37 -6.57 1.36
N ARG A 111 -10.63 -6.25 1.02
CA ARG A 111 -11.32 -6.71 -0.19
C ARG A 111 -10.53 -6.37 -1.45
N HIS A 112 -10.04 -5.14 -1.53
CA HIS A 112 -9.18 -4.71 -2.64
C HIS A 112 -7.90 -5.56 -2.74
N VAL A 113 -7.20 -5.79 -1.64
CA VAL A 113 -5.96 -6.58 -1.60
C VAL A 113 -6.23 -8.05 -1.99
N ILE A 114 -7.30 -8.66 -1.47
CA ILE A 114 -7.70 -10.02 -1.85
C ILE A 114 -7.88 -10.12 -3.37
N HIS A 115 -8.68 -9.22 -3.94
CA HIS A 115 -8.95 -9.22 -5.39
C HIS A 115 -7.65 -9.02 -6.18
N HIS A 116 -6.81 -8.05 -5.78
CA HIS A 116 -5.53 -7.75 -6.41
C HIS A 116 -4.62 -8.99 -6.48
N GLU A 117 -4.39 -9.63 -5.35
CA GLU A 117 -3.51 -10.81 -5.27
C GLU A 117 -4.09 -12.03 -6.02
N LEU A 118 -5.40 -12.18 -6.04
CA LEU A 118 -6.04 -13.26 -6.81
C LEU A 118 -5.90 -13.08 -8.32
N VAL A 119 -5.84 -11.84 -8.83
CA VAL A 119 -5.49 -11.61 -10.24
C VAL A 119 -4.13 -12.21 -10.56
N HIS A 120 -3.13 -12.01 -9.69
CA HIS A 120 -1.81 -12.62 -9.85
C HIS A 120 -1.87 -14.14 -9.81
N ALA A 121 -2.64 -14.71 -8.88
CA ALA A 121 -2.79 -16.17 -8.76
C ALA A 121 -3.40 -16.79 -10.02
N VAL A 122 -4.43 -16.16 -10.60
CA VAL A 122 -5.07 -16.66 -11.83
C VAL A 122 -4.16 -16.47 -13.04
N ILE A 123 -3.44 -15.33 -13.17
CA ILE A 123 -2.44 -15.13 -14.22
C ILE A 123 -1.31 -16.18 -14.11
N ASN A 124 -0.85 -16.46 -12.90
CA ASN A 124 0.18 -17.47 -12.66
C ASN A 124 -0.27 -18.88 -13.09
N ASP A 125 -1.51 -19.26 -12.76
CA ASP A 125 -2.09 -20.51 -13.22
C ASP A 125 -2.24 -20.52 -14.74
N MET A 126 -2.75 -19.45 -15.32
CA MET A 126 -2.97 -19.31 -16.75
C MET A 126 -1.66 -19.38 -17.56
N VAL A 127 -0.65 -18.59 -17.15
CA VAL A 127 0.59 -18.42 -17.93
C VAL A 127 1.60 -19.53 -17.62
N TYR A 128 1.78 -19.85 -16.33
CA TYR A 128 2.84 -20.74 -15.85
C TYR A 128 2.33 -22.10 -15.37
N GLY A 129 1.00 -22.34 -15.39
CA GLY A 129 0.38 -23.61 -14.98
C GLY A 129 0.32 -23.80 -13.46
N GLY A 130 0.39 -22.73 -12.68
CA GLY A 130 0.17 -22.73 -11.22
C GLY A 130 1.24 -23.48 -10.42
N SER A 131 2.40 -23.82 -10.98
CA SER A 131 3.51 -24.37 -10.21
C SER A 131 4.87 -24.19 -10.89
N MET A 132 5.91 -23.97 -10.08
CA MET A 132 7.27 -23.84 -10.58
C MET A 132 7.81 -25.14 -11.22
N GLN A 133 7.32 -26.30 -10.83
CA GLN A 133 7.68 -27.56 -11.46
C GLN A 133 7.25 -27.56 -12.94
N HIS A 134 6.09 -27.00 -13.25
CA HIS A 134 5.66 -26.72 -14.61
C HIS A 134 6.49 -25.62 -15.31
N MET A 135 6.92 -24.60 -14.57
CA MET A 135 7.83 -23.57 -15.11
C MET A 135 9.21 -24.13 -15.47
N VAL A 136 9.76 -25.02 -14.66
CA VAL A 136 11.07 -25.64 -14.89
C VAL A 136 10.97 -26.72 -15.98
N THR A 137 9.89 -27.48 -16.02
CA THR A 137 9.65 -28.56 -17.00
C THR A 137 9.00 -28.05 -18.29
N SER A 138 8.15 -27.04 -18.23
CA SER A 138 7.65 -26.33 -19.41
C SER A 138 8.76 -25.37 -19.88
N ARG A 139 9.03 -25.36 -21.16
CA ARG A 139 9.97 -24.41 -21.79
C ARG A 139 9.44 -22.96 -21.78
N THR A 140 8.66 -22.57 -20.75
CA THR A 140 8.03 -21.27 -20.63
C THR A 140 9.08 -20.23 -20.28
N LYS A 141 9.48 -19.42 -21.24
CA LYS A 141 10.48 -18.35 -21.10
C LYS A 141 9.87 -16.98 -20.93
N ILE A 142 8.54 -16.88 -20.97
CA ILE A 142 7.86 -15.59 -20.90
C ILE A 142 7.97 -15.00 -19.51
N ARG A 143 8.24 -13.68 -19.48
CA ARG A 143 8.00 -12.82 -18.31
C ARG A 143 6.87 -11.88 -18.66
N VAL A 144 5.78 -11.95 -17.91
CA VAL A 144 4.71 -10.95 -17.99
C VAL A 144 5.29 -9.61 -17.54
N PRO A 145 5.14 -8.52 -18.33
CA PRO A 145 5.62 -7.20 -17.91
C PRO A 145 4.94 -6.76 -16.62
N ILE A 146 5.70 -6.10 -15.74
CA ILE A 146 5.20 -5.67 -14.43
C ILE A 146 3.96 -4.78 -14.56
N TRP A 147 3.93 -3.85 -15.53
CA TRP A 147 2.76 -3.02 -15.77
C TRP A 147 1.50 -3.81 -16.19
N ALA A 148 1.69 -4.92 -16.92
CA ALA A 148 0.58 -5.75 -17.35
C ALA A 148 0.03 -6.58 -16.20
N ASN A 149 0.88 -7.02 -15.29
CA ASN A 149 0.52 -7.79 -14.11
C ASN A 149 -0.12 -6.91 -13.03
N GLU A 150 0.64 -5.92 -12.53
CA GLU A 150 0.20 -5.02 -11.46
C GLU A 150 -0.95 -4.11 -11.91
N GLY A 151 -0.83 -3.56 -13.13
CA GLY A 151 -1.89 -2.70 -13.67
C GLY A 151 -3.20 -3.43 -13.91
N LEU A 152 -3.17 -4.73 -14.26
CA LEU A 152 -4.40 -5.51 -14.36
C LEU A 152 -4.99 -5.80 -12.99
N ALA A 153 -4.16 -6.14 -12.01
CA ALA A 153 -4.59 -6.34 -10.64
C ALA A 153 -5.30 -5.10 -10.09
N GLU A 154 -4.73 -3.91 -10.28
CA GLU A 154 -5.36 -2.63 -9.93
C GLU A 154 -6.66 -2.37 -10.73
N PHE A 155 -6.66 -2.64 -12.03
CA PHE A 155 -7.84 -2.37 -12.88
C PHE A 155 -9.02 -3.29 -12.53
N LEU A 156 -8.78 -4.56 -12.24
CA LEU A 156 -9.86 -5.49 -11.91
C LEU A 156 -10.36 -5.30 -10.47
N SER A 157 -9.48 -4.96 -9.52
CA SER A 157 -9.86 -4.78 -8.11
C SER A 157 -10.54 -3.44 -7.81
N SER A 158 -10.18 -2.35 -8.51
CA SER A 158 -10.73 -1.01 -8.24
C SER A 158 -11.41 -0.37 -9.45
N ASN A 159 -11.31 -0.95 -10.65
CA ASN A 159 -11.68 -0.36 -11.92
C ASN A 159 -11.01 1.01 -12.13
N TRP A 160 -11.45 2.06 -11.43
CA TRP A 160 -10.86 3.39 -11.41
C TRP A 160 -11.11 4.06 -10.07
N ASP A 161 -10.06 4.60 -9.47
CA ASP A 161 -10.11 5.25 -8.16
C ASP A 161 -9.57 6.70 -8.23
N THR A 162 -9.90 7.49 -7.21
CA THR A 162 -9.49 8.91 -7.11
C THR A 162 -7.99 9.08 -7.04
N LYS A 163 -7.25 8.13 -6.46
CA LYS A 163 -5.78 8.14 -6.38
C LYS A 163 -5.15 7.93 -7.74
N ALA A 164 -5.67 7.00 -8.53
CA ALA A 164 -5.26 6.79 -9.92
C ALA A 164 -5.54 8.06 -10.74
N ASP A 165 -6.74 8.63 -10.61
CA ASP A 165 -7.13 9.86 -11.31
C ASP A 165 -6.18 11.03 -10.98
N MET A 166 -5.90 11.28 -9.70
CA MET A 166 -4.99 12.32 -9.25
C MET A 166 -3.58 12.17 -9.87
N ILE A 167 -3.04 10.96 -9.85
CA ILE A 167 -1.68 10.68 -10.35
C ILE A 167 -1.62 10.82 -11.87
N LEU A 168 -2.59 10.24 -12.59
CA LEU A 168 -2.61 10.31 -14.06
C LEU A 168 -2.86 11.74 -14.54
N ARG A 169 -3.68 12.51 -13.82
CA ARG A 169 -3.90 13.94 -14.05
C ARG A 169 -2.59 14.72 -13.91
N ASP A 170 -1.87 14.54 -12.80
CA ASP A 170 -0.60 15.24 -12.56
C ASP A 170 0.41 14.99 -13.67
N ILE A 171 0.64 13.73 -14.05
CA ILE A 171 1.59 13.40 -15.10
C ILE A 171 1.15 13.87 -16.49
N ALA A 172 -0.17 13.89 -16.77
CA ALA A 172 -0.69 14.34 -18.06
C ALA A 172 -0.63 15.88 -18.21
N VAL A 173 -1.00 16.60 -17.16
CA VAL A 173 -0.94 18.09 -17.12
C VAL A 173 0.50 18.58 -17.25
N HIS A 174 1.45 17.91 -16.59
CA HIS A 174 2.88 18.25 -16.65
C HIS A 174 3.65 17.61 -17.82
N GLU A 175 2.95 16.95 -18.74
CA GLU A 175 3.54 16.26 -19.92
C GLU A 175 4.66 15.25 -19.57
N ARG A 176 4.52 14.57 -18.41
CA ARG A 176 5.50 13.57 -17.91
C ARG A 176 5.03 12.12 -18.12
N MET A 177 4.19 11.90 -19.11
CA MET A 177 3.63 10.58 -19.40
C MET A 177 4.73 9.62 -19.87
N PRO A 178 4.98 8.50 -19.15
CA PRO A 178 5.94 7.51 -19.58
C PRO A 178 5.42 6.73 -20.80
N SER A 179 6.33 6.15 -21.58
CA SER A 179 5.95 5.15 -22.57
C SER A 179 5.49 3.84 -21.90
N VAL A 180 4.79 2.98 -22.63
CA VAL A 180 4.37 1.65 -22.13
C VAL A 180 5.58 0.82 -21.65
N LYS A 181 6.73 0.96 -22.32
CA LYS A 181 7.97 0.24 -21.96
C LYS A 181 8.60 0.77 -20.65
N GLU A 182 8.28 1.99 -20.26
CA GLU A 182 8.82 2.65 -19.06
C GLU A 182 7.88 2.56 -17.85
N LEU A 183 6.73 1.90 -17.99
CA LEU A 183 5.83 1.64 -16.86
C LEU A 183 6.45 0.62 -15.90
N ASN A 184 7.16 1.14 -14.92
CA ASN A 184 7.85 0.38 -13.87
C ASN A 184 7.60 0.99 -12.50
N TYR A 185 8.03 0.32 -11.42
CA TYR A 185 7.81 0.73 -10.04
C TYR A 185 6.35 1.15 -9.81
N PHE A 186 6.14 2.28 -9.15
CA PHE A 186 4.81 2.81 -8.86
C PHE A 186 3.95 3.04 -10.11
N MET A 187 4.56 3.46 -11.23
CA MET A 187 3.83 3.65 -12.49
C MET A 187 3.39 2.35 -13.15
N ALA A 188 3.94 1.20 -12.76
CA ALA A 188 3.42 -0.09 -13.20
C ALA A 188 1.99 -0.34 -12.69
N TYR A 189 1.68 0.12 -11.48
CA TYR A 189 0.35 0.03 -10.87
C TYR A 189 -0.62 1.01 -11.53
N LYS A 190 -0.50 2.30 -11.25
CA LYS A 190 -1.50 3.29 -11.69
C LYS A 190 -1.44 3.62 -13.19
N GLY A 191 -0.26 3.67 -13.79
CA GLY A 191 -0.11 3.77 -15.24
C GLY A 191 -0.62 2.52 -15.97
N GLY A 192 -0.31 1.33 -15.44
CA GLY A 192 -0.81 0.06 -15.92
C GLY A 192 -2.33 -0.07 -15.81
N GLN A 193 -2.92 0.36 -14.68
CA GLN A 193 -4.37 0.44 -14.47
C GLN A 193 -5.03 1.31 -15.55
N SER A 194 -4.49 2.50 -15.77
CA SER A 194 -4.96 3.42 -16.82
C SER A 194 -4.87 2.83 -18.22
N LEU A 195 -3.77 2.14 -18.50
CA LEU A 195 -3.56 1.51 -19.79
C LEU A 195 -4.57 0.36 -20.02
N TRP A 196 -4.83 -0.47 -19.03
CA TRP A 196 -5.87 -1.51 -19.11
C TRP A 196 -7.27 -0.92 -19.24
N ARG A 197 -7.59 0.15 -18.51
CA ARG A 197 -8.84 0.90 -18.67
C ARG A 197 -9.02 1.41 -20.11
N PHE A 198 -7.95 1.98 -20.69
CA PHE A 198 -7.94 2.43 -22.08
C PHE A 198 -8.15 1.26 -23.06
N ILE A 199 -7.44 0.13 -22.87
CA ILE A 199 -7.58 -1.04 -23.72
C ILE A 199 -8.99 -1.62 -23.63
N ALA A 200 -9.49 -1.85 -22.43
CA ALA A 200 -10.82 -2.38 -22.21
C ALA A 200 -11.93 -1.47 -22.78
N GLY A 201 -11.78 -0.17 -22.62
CA GLY A 201 -12.75 0.81 -23.11
C GLY A 201 -12.74 0.95 -24.65
N LYS A 202 -11.57 0.79 -25.28
CA LYS A 202 -11.46 0.99 -26.72
C LYS A 202 -11.61 -0.30 -27.52
N TYR A 203 -11.12 -1.41 -27.03
CA TYR A 203 -11.02 -2.69 -27.76
C TYR A 203 -11.90 -3.79 -27.20
N GLY A 204 -12.56 -3.54 -26.05
CA GLY A 204 -13.40 -4.50 -25.35
C GLY A 204 -12.65 -5.22 -24.20
N ARG A 205 -13.39 -5.56 -23.14
CA ARG A 205 -12.85 -6.25 -21.95
C ARG A 205 -12.32 -7.65 -22.28
N GLU A 206 -12.88 -8.32 -23.29
CA GLU A 206 -12.44 -9.64 -23.75
C GLU A 206 -10.99 -9.65 -24.25
N LYS A 207 -10.45 -8.50 -24.66
CA LYS A 207 -9.05 -8.36 -25.10
C LYS A 207 -8.04 -8.59 -23.97
N ILE A 208 -8.46 -8.45 -22.71
CA ILE A 208 -7.60 -8.74 -21.55
C ILE A 208 -7.13 -10.20 -21.62
N GLY A 209 -8.07 -11.14 -21.66
CA GLY A 209 -7.73 -12.56 -21.76
C GLY A 209 -6.99 -12.92 -23.05
N ASP A 210 -7.32 -12.28 -24.18
CA ASP A 210 -6.65 -12.50 -25.46
C ASP A 210 -5.16 -12.11 -25.41
N VAL A 211 -4.82 -11.00 -24.73
CA VAL A 211 -3.44 -10.55 -24.54
C VAL A 211 -2.61 -11.62 -23.80
N PHE A 212 -3.08 -12.11 -22.65
CA PHE A 212 -2.36 -13.09 -21.85
C PHE A 212 -2.24 -14.46 -22.58
N ARG A 213 -3.31 -14.91 -23.26
CA ARG A 213 -3.25 -16.11 -24.09
C ARG A 213 -2.23 -15.99 -25.22
N SER A 214 -2.20 -14.83 -25.88
CA SER A 214 -1.24 -14.57 -26.96
C SER A 214 0.19 -14.45 -26.43
N MET A 215 0.41 -13.83 -25.29
CA MET A 215 1.71 -13.81 -24.61
C MET A 215 2.20 -15.24 -24.33
N LYS A 216 1.34 -16.10 -23.76
CA LYS A 216 1.67 -17.51 -23.51
C LYS A 216 2.00 -18.26 -24.80
N ARG A 217 1.21 -18.08 -25.85
CA ARG A 217 1.41 -18.76 -27.14
C ARG A 217 2.70 -18.34 -27.84
N THR A 218 3.00 -17.04 -27.85
CA THR A 218 4.18 -16.48 -28.52
C THR A 218 5.46 -16.62 -27.69
N GLN A 219 5.37 -16.93 -26.41
CA GLN A 219 6.46 -16.92 -25.43
C GLN A 219 7.22 -15.57 -25.38
N ASN A 220 6.53 -14.50 -25.77
CA ASN A 220 7.06 -13.14 -25.83
C ASN A 220 5.92 -12.13 -25.56
N ALA A 221 6.10 -11.28 -24.57
CA ALA A 221 5.06 -10.34 -24.14
C ALA A 221 4.70 -9.33 -25.23
N GLU A 222 5.69 -8.70 -25.86
CA GLU A 222 5.47 -7.68 -26.89
C GLU A 222 4.79 -8.28 -28.15
N ARG A 223 5.25 -9.43 -28.63
CA ARG A 223 4.61 -10.14 -29.73
C ARG A 223 3.20 -10.61 -29.40
N GLY A 224 2.99 -11.10 -28.18
CA GLY A 224 1.67 -11.52 -27.73
C GLY A 224 0.70 -10.35 -27.71
N TYR A 225 1.15 -9.22 -27.25
CA TYR A 225 0.41 -7.98 -27.27
C TYR A 225 0.07 -7.51 -28.69
N GLU A 226 1.07 -7.46 -29.56
CA GLU A 226 0.91 -7.10 -30.96
C GLU A 226 -0.10 -8.01 -31.69
N GLN A 227 -0.06 -9.32 -31.43
CA GLN A 227 -1.04 -10.26 -32.01
C GLN A 227 -2.47 -10.07 -31.48
N ALA A 228 -2.62 -9.73 -30.20
CA ALA A 228 -3.93 -9.58 -29.58
C ALA A 228 -4.64 -8.28 -29.98
N LEU A 229 -3.88 -7.19 -30.12
CA LEU A 229 -4.40 -5.85 -30.37
C LEU A 229 -4.13 -5.32 -31.78
N GLY A 230 -3.28 -6.00 -32.57
CA GLY A 230 -2.93 -5.58 -33.91
C GLY A 230 -2.03 -4.34 -33.98
N MET A 231 -1.29 -4.03 -32.87
CA MET A 231 -0.42 -2.85 -32.82
C MET A 231 0.80 -3.07 -31.93
N LYS A 232 1.86 -2.31 -32.18
CA LYS A 232 3.10 -2.29 -31.38
C LYS A 232 2.96 -1.44 -30.13
N TYR A 233 3.85 -1.62 -29.17
CA TYR A 233 3.86 -0.82 -27.92
C TYR A 233 4.04 0.67 -28.17
N ASP A 234 4.81 1.06 -29.19
CA ASP A 234 5.03 2.47 -29.48
C ASP A 234 3.74 3.13 -30.02
N ASP A 235 2.99 2.44 -30.87
CA ASP A 235 1.68 2.91 -31.36
C ASP A 235 0.64 2.97 -30.23
N LEU A 236 0.68 1.96 -29.33
CA LEU A 236 -0.16 1.96 -28.15
C LEU A 236 0.16 3.15 -27.23
N THR A 237 1.45 3.45 -27.01
CA THR A 237 1.90 4.60 -26.24
C THR A 237 1.31 5.90 -26.79
N VAL A 238 1.42 6.12 -28.09
CA VAL A 238 0.86 7.30 -28.77
C VAL A 238 -0.65 7.41 -28.56
N GLN A 239 -1.37 6.29 -28.70
CA GLN A 239 -2.84 6.29 -28.54
C GLN A 239 -3.26 6.50 -27.08
N TRP A 240 -2.56 5.89 -26.11
CA TRP A 240 -2.81 6.07 -24.70
C TRP A 240 -2.49 7.50 -24.25
N HIS A 241 -1.38 8.09 -24.68
CA HIS A 241 -1.06 9.51 -24.41
C HIS A 241 -2.13 10.43 -24.98
N LYS A 242 -2.63 10.16 -26.19
CA LYS A 242 -3.73 10.95 -26.77
C LYS A 242 -5.02 10.82 -25.93
N TYR A 243 -5.29 9.63 -25.39
CA TYR A 243 -6.41 9.41 -24.48
C TYR A 243 -6.27 10.23 -23.20
N LEU A 244 -5.10 10.18 -22.52
CA LEU A 244 -4.82 10.96 -21.31
C LEU A 244 -4.90 12.47 -21.56
N LYS A 245 -4.34 12.96 -22.67
CA LYS A 245 -4.44 14.37 -23.05
C LYS A 245 -5.89 14.81 -23.26
N LYS A 246 -6.71 13.99 -23.88
CA LYS A 246 -8.14 14.30 -24.05
C LYS A 246 -8.88 14.42 -22.72
N GLU A 247 -8.51 13.56 -21.76
CA GLU A 247 -9.15 13.51 -20.46
C GLU A 247 -8.74 14.71 -19.59
N TYR A 248 -7.46 15.03 -19.52
CA TYR A 248 -6.92 15.92 -18.49
C TYR A 248 -6.47 17.31 -18.97
N TRP A 249 -6.17 17.51 -20.24
CA TRP A 249 -5.75 18.85 -20.72
C TRP A 249 -6.81 19.94 -20.60
N PRO A 250 -8.13 19.68 -20.65
CA PRO A 250 -9.10 20.70 -20.34
C PRO A 250 -8.92 21.34 -18.96
N ASP A 251 -8.33 20.64 -18.00
CA ASP A 251 -8.07 21.17 -16.65
C ASP A 251 -7.04 22.31 -16.67
N ILE A 252 -6.05 22.27 -17.59
CA ILE A 252 -5.05 23.34 -17.73
C ILE A 252 -5.69 24.67 -18.04
N ALA A 253 -6.75 24.67 -18.85
CA ALA A 253 -7.47 25.88 -19.20
C ALA A 253 -8.38 26.43 -18.09
N ASN A 254 -8.72 25.59 -17.10
CA ASN A 254 -9.73 25.90 -16.09
C ASN A 254 -9.19 26.03 -14.67
N ARG A 255 -7.87 25.88 -14.47
CA ARG A 255 -7.22 25.91 -13.15
C ARG A 255 -5.92 26.69 -13.19
N ASP A 256 -5.66 27.44 -12.13
CA ASP A 256 -4.39 28.12 -11.97
C ASP A 256 -3.28 27.12 -11.62
N PRO A 257 -2.06 27.28 -12.16
CA PRO A 257 -0.90 26.50 -11.76
C PRO A 257 -0.60 26.68 -10.25
N LEU A 258 -0.12 25.64 -9.58
CA LEU A 258 0.23 25.72 -8.16
C LEU A 258 1.31 26.79 -7.88
N GLU A 259 2.21 27.00 -8.83
CA GLU A 259 3.28 27.98 -8.74
C GLU A 259 2.76 29.43 -8.66
N ASP A 260 1.54 29.70 -9.12
CA ASP A 260 0.93 31.05 -9.07
C ASP A 260 0.27 31.33 -7.71
N ILE A 261 -0.03 30.29 -6.93
CA ILE A 261 -0.77 30.41 -5.65
C ILE A 261 0.01 29.92 -4.43
N ALA A 262 1.13 29.21 -4.60
CA ALA A 262 1.92 28.64 -3.52
C ALA A 262 3.41 28.57 -3.84
N GLU A 263 4.25 28.77 -2.82
CA GLU A 263 5.69 28.56 -2.93
C GLU A 263 6.06 27.09 -2.66
N LYS A 264 6.90 26.54 -3.54
CA LYS A 264 7.41 25.18 -3.41
C LYS A 264 8.55 25.12 -2.40
N LEU A 265 8.33 24.51 -1.25
CA LEU A 265 9.34 24.39 -0.18
C LEU A 265 10.42 23.34 -0.48
N THR A 266 10.07 22.24 -1.15
CA THR A 266 11.00 21.15 -1.45
C THR A 266 11.08 20.87 -2.95
N ASP A 267 12.24 20.39 -3.43
CA ASP A 267 12.48 20.10 -4.83
C ASP A 267 13.17 18.73 -4.99
N HIS A 268 12.41 17.73 -5.39
CA HIS A 268 12.87 16.36 -5.59
C HIS A 268 14.01 16.25 -6.63
N LYS A 269 14.01 17.11 -7.64
CA LYS A 269 15.06 17.10 -8.67
C LYS A 269 16.40 17.56 -8.11
N LYS A 270 16.40 18.55 -7.20
CA LYS A 270 17.61 19.07 -6.55
C LYS A 270 18.17 18.09 -5.53
N VAL A 271 17.31 17.46 -4.75
CA VAL A 271 17.72 16.56 -3.65
C VAL A 271 17.77 15.09 -4.05
N LYS A 272 17.34 14.74 -5.27
CA LYS A 272 17.37 13.39 -5.86
C LYS A 272 16.68 12.34 -4.97
N ASN A 273 15.48 12.66 -4.50
CA ASN A 273 14.63 11.76 -3.75
C ASN A 273 13.25 11.62 -4.40
N PHE A 274 12.41 10.70 -3.90
CA PHE A 274 11.06 10.48 -4.41
C PHE A 274 10.00 11.08 -3.49
N TYR A 275 10.21 11.06 -2.17
CA TYR A 275 9.17 11.35 -1.19
C TYR A 275 9.58 12.43 -0.20
N HIS A 276 8.70 13.42 -0.05
CA HIS A 276 8.52 14.25 1.14
C HIS A 276 7.03 14.18 1.46
N ILE A 277 6.65 13.40 2.46
CA ILE A 277 5.25 13.10 2.77
C ILE A 277 4.95 13.36 4.24
N SER A 278 3.67 13.42 4.56
CA SER A 278 3.16 13.66 5.93
C SER A 278 3.75 14.91 6.58
N PRO A 279 3.64 16.08 5.94
CA PRO A 279 4.15 17.31 6.53
C PRO A 279 3.35 17.70 7.77
N ALA A 280 4.04 18.00 8.86
CA ALA A 280 3.48 18.52 10.11
C ALA A 280 4.14 19.85 10.47
N LEU A 281 3.36 20.93 10.44
CA LEU A 281 3.83 22.27 10.80
C LEU A 281 3.92 22.37 12.33
N SER A 282 5.01 22.96 12.83
CA SER A 282 5.14 23.26 14.24
C SER A 282 4.10 24.30 14.70
N PRO A 283 3.62 24.27 15.96
CA PRO A 283 2.64 25.23 16.45
C PRO A 283 3.00 26.70 16.26
N ASP A 284 4.28 27.05 16.31
CA ASP A 284 4.78 28.42 16.07
C ASP A 284 4.95 28.74 14.57
N GLY A 285 4.71 27.79 13.67
CA GLY A 285 4.83 27.96 12.23
C GLY A 285 6.27 28.06 11.70
N SER A 286 7.30 27.82 12.51
CA SER A 286 8.70 28.00 12.11
C SER A 286 9.33 26.78 11.41
N MET A 287 8.83 25.57 11.69
CA MET A 287 9.38 24.31 11.21
C MET A 287 8.32 23.40 10.61
N VAL A 288 8.72 22.59 9.63
CA VAL A 288 7.94 21.48 9.11
C VAL A 288 8.70 20.18 9.36
N ALA A 289 8.05 19.22 10.03
CA ALA A 289 8.52 17.84 10.08
C ALA A 289 7.89 17.06 8.94
N ALA A 290 8.65 16.20 8.26
CA ALA A 290 8.13 15.35 7.22
C ALA A 290 8.92 14.04 7.12
N LEU A 291 8.29 13.00 6.61
CA LEU A 291 8.98 11.80 6.17
C LEU A 291 9.67 12.05 4.83
N SER A 292 10.93 11.66 4.74
CA SER A 292 11.75 11.82 3.53
C SER A 292 12.61 10.60 3.28
N ASP A 293 12.68 10.17 2.04
CA ASP A 293 13.53 9.05 1.58
C ASP A 293 14.91 9.51 1.04
N GLN A 294 15.29 10.76 1.25
CA GLN A 294 16.55 11.34 0.74
C GLN A 294 17.81 10.57 1.16
N SER A 295 17.77 9.83 2.25
CA SER A 295 18.89 9.01 2.73
C SER A 295 18.92 7.59 2.16
N GLY A 296 17.96 7.23 1.30
CA GLY A 296 17.68 5.87 0.82
C GLY A 296 16.76 5.07 1.75
N TYR A 297 16.36 5.67 2.87
CA TYR A 297 15.39 5.12 3.83
C TYR A 297 14.45 6.24 4.27
N PHE A 298 13.28 5.93 4.78
CA PHE A 298 12.41 6.95 5.37
C PHE A 298 13.01 7.47 6.69
N ASP A 299 13.31 8.76 6.71
CA ASP A 299 13.74 9.50 7.88
C ASP A 299 12.67 10.55 8.24
N ILE A 300 12.55 10.95 9.52
CA ILE A 300 11.83 12.17 9.88
C ILE A 300 12.83 13.33 9.80
N VAL A 301 12.55 14.27 8.91
CA VAL A 301 13.42 15.43 8.61
C VAL A 301 12.69 16.71 8.97
N LEU A 302 13.43 17.67 9.55
CA LEU A 302 12.96 19.02 9.83
C LEU A 302 13.41 19.98 8.74
N PHE A 303 12.46 20.79 8.30
CA PHE A 303 12.67 21.89 7.35
C PHE A 303 12.27 23.22 7.99
N ASN A 304 12.92 24.30 7.58
CA ASN A 304 12.46 25.64 7.89
C ASN A 304 11.20 25.92 7.07
N ALA A 305 10.11 26.31 7.72
CA ALA A 305 8.81 26.48 7.07
C ALA A 305 8.77 27.65 6.05
N MET A 306 9.61 28.67 6.24
CA MET A 306 9.63 29.84 5.34
C MET A 306 10.53 29.65 4.13
N THR A 307 11.63 28.89 4.28
CA THR A 307 12.65 28.81 3.23
C THR A 307 12.76 27.43 2.58
N GLY A 308 12.07 26.42 3.11
CA GLY A 308 12.20 25.03 2.70
C GLY A 308 13.58 24.41 2.97
N LYS A 309 14.49 25.16 3.64
CA LYS A 309 15.83 24.66 3.92
C LYS A 309 15.80 23.53 4.94
N ARG A 310 16.42 22.40 4.58
CA ARG A 310 16.59 21.28 5.51
C ARG A 310 17.41 21.70 6.72
N ILE A 311 16.88 21.49 7.92
CA ILE A 311 17.54 21.78 9.20
C ILE A 311 18.36 20.56 9.65
N LYS A 312 17.69 19.42 9.89
CA LYS A 312 18.33 18.18 10.36
C LYS A 312 17.46 16.97 10.12
N SER A 313 18.04 15.75 10.09
CA SER A 313 17.29 14.52 10.35
C SER A 313 17.08 14.38 11.86
N LEU A 314 15.82 14.26 12.26
CA LEU A 314 15.43 14.03 13.64
C LEU A 314 15.48 12.53 13.97
N VAL A 315 14.87 11.72 13.11
CA VAL A 315 14.85 10.26 13.20
C VAL A 315 15.48 9.66 11.96
N LYS A 316 16.28 8.62 12.13
CA LYS A 316 16.84 7.80 11.05
C LYS A 316 16.15 6.43 11.09
N GLY A 317 15.22 6.21 10.18
CA GLY A 317 14.50 4.95 10.07
C GLY A 317 15.34 3.82 9.52
N SER A 318 14.91 2.59 9.76
CA SER A 318 15.53 1.35 9.28
C SER A 318 17.02 1.16 9.68
N ARG A 319 17.50 1.85 10.73
CA ARG A 319 18.89 1.81 11.17
C ARG A 319 19.08 1.54 12.66
N SER A 320 18.00 1.25 13.36
CA SER A 320 18.03 0.86 14.77
C SER A 320 16.81 0.00 15.12
N VAL A 321 16.94 -0.80 16.17
CA VAL A 321 15.84 -1.62 16.71
C VAL A 321 14.66 -0.80 17.24
N ASN A 322 14.84 0.49 17.48
CA ASN A 322 13.76 1.38 17.92
C ASN A 322 12.98 1.99 16.75
N PHE A 323 13.56 1.99 15.56
CA PHE A 323 12.98 2.59 14.36
C PHE A 323 13.24 1.64 13.17
N GLU A 324 12.79 0.39 13.30
CA GLU A 324 12.95 -0.61 12.23
C GLU A 324 12.18 -0.20 10.99
N GLU A 325 10.97 0.37 11.20
CA GLU A 325 10.13 0.89 10.12
C GLU A 325 9.30 2.07 10.64
N LEU A 326 9.42 3.20 9.96
CA LEU A 326 8.53 4.35 10.17
C LEU A 326 7.26 4.13 9.38
N LYS A 327 6.09 4.39 9.99
CA LYS A 327 4.79 4.23 9.34
C LYS A 327 4.59 5.35 8.31
N TRP A 328 4.71 5.02 7.03
CA TRP A 328 4.64 6.00 5.95
C TRP A 328 3.35 5.94 5.12
N LEU A 329 2.62 4.83 5.14
CA LEU A 329 1.31 4.71 4.49
C LEU A 329 0.18 5.27 5.36
N GLN A 330 0.27 5.08 6.68
CA GLN A 330 -0.66 5.65 7.65
C GLN A 330 0.12 6.57 8.62
N PRO A 331 0.74 7.63 8.11
CA PRO A 331 1.63 8.45 8.90
C PRO A 331 0.85 9.30 9.89
N GLY A 332 1.47 9.58 11.04
CA GLY A 332 1.02 10.54 12.02
C GLY A 332 2.26 11.11 12.67
N ILE A 333 2.71 12.28 12.21
CA ILE A 333 3.73 13.07 12.86
C ILE A 333 3.00 14.25 13.51
N SER A 334 3.09 14.39 14.82
CA SER A 334 2.40 15.46 15.53
C SER A 334 3.32 16.13 16.54
N TRP A 335 3.26 17.47 16.59
CA TRP A 335 4.05 18.29 17.48
C TRP A 335 3.39 18.43 18.85
N SER A 336 4.21 18.51 19.91
CA SER A 336 3.77 19.02 21.19
C SER A 336 3.44 20.52 21.10
N SER A 337 2.50 20.99 21.89
CA SER A 337 2.06 22.40 21.86
C SER A 337 3.15 23.42 22.22
N ASP A 338 4.22 22.98 22.90
CA ASP A 338 5.39 23.79 23.25
C ASP A 338 6.53 23.81 22.22
N ASN A 339 6.33 23.23 21.01
CA ASN A 339 7.30 23.07 19.93
C ASN A 339 8.55 22.22 20.26
N LYS A 340 8.60 21.52 21.42
CA LYS A 340 9.84 20.85 21.84
C LYS A 340 9.92 19.39 21.44
N SER A 341 8.79 18.77 21.17
CA SER A 341 8.73 17.34 20.91
C SER A 341 7.82 16.99 19.75
N ILE A 342 8.08 15.83 19.16
CA ILE A 342 7.25 15.21 18.13
C ILE A 342 6.87 13.81 18.60
N VAL A 343 5.61 13.41 18.38
CA VAL A 343 5.13 12.05 18.51
C VAL A 343 4.94 11.41 17.13
N PHE A 344 5.24 10.13 17.01
CA PHE A 344 5.01 9.32 15.82
C PHE A 344 4.94 7.84 16.17
N ALA A 345 4.38 7.02 15.29
CA ALA A 345 4.38 5.57 15.40
C ALA A 345 5.53 4.96 14.59
N ALA A 346 6.15 3.90 15.12
CA ALA A 346 7.17 3.14 14.42
C ALA A 346 7.21 1.69 14.91
N LYS A 347 7.61 0.78 14.02
CA LYS A 347 7.93 -0.60 14.40
C LYS A 347 9.21 -0.63 15.23
N ALA A 348 9.16 -1.32 16.35
CA ALA A 348 10.26 -1.46 17.30
C ALA A 348 10.33 -2.89 17.89
N GLY A 349 10.98 -3.80 17.18
CA GLY A 349 11.08 -5.22 17.55
C GLY A 349 9.84 -6.02 17.12
N LYS A 350 9.18 -6.69 18.06
CA LYS A 350 8.03 -7.56 17.77
C LYS A 350 6.76 -6.86 17.33
N GLY A 351 6.62 -5.55 17.58
CA GLY A 351 5.40 -4.79 17.29
C GLY A 351 5.66 -3.30 17.13
N ASP A 352 4.58 -2.55 17.01
CA ASP A 352 4.61 -1.10 16.90
C ASP A 352 4.64 -0.44 18.28
N ALA A 353 5.14 0.79 18.31
CA ALA A 353 5.16 1.62 19.49
C ALA A 353 4.94 3.09 19.13
N LEU A 354 4.44 3.88 20.06
CA LEU A 354 4.52 5.33 19.99
C LEU A 354 5.91 5.80 20.46
N HIS A 355 6.44 6.77 19.78
CA HIS A 355 7.72 7.40 20.12
C HIS A 355 7.53 8.90 20.30
N ILE A 356 8.04 9.44 21.40
CA ILE A 356 8.17 10.87 21.62
C ILE A 356 9.64 11.22 21.51
N ILE A 357 10.00 12.16 20.64
CA ILE A 357 11.36 12.60 20.45
C ILE A 357 11.48 14.10 20.71
N ASP A 358 12.46 14.47 21.55
CA ASP A 358 12.83 15.87 21.77
C ASP A 358 13.57 16.42 20.53
N VAL A 359 13.08 17.53 20.04
CA VAL A 359 13.54 18.11 18.76
C VAL A 359 15.01 18.56 18.83
N ASP A 360 15.44 19.11 19.96
CA ASP A 360 16.79 19.67 20.10
C ASP A 360 17.83 18.59 20.44
N THR A 361 17.55 17.79 21.45
CA THR A 361 18.47 16.78 21.99
C THR A 361 18.42 15.46 21.26
N LYS A 362 17.35 15.19 20.49
CA LYS A 362 17.02 13.91 19.84
C LYS A 362 16.86 12.74 20.82
N LYS A 363 16.68 13.01 22.09
CA LYS A 363 16.34 11.95 23.05
C LYS A 363 14.94 11.44 22.77
N SER A 364 14.79 10.14 22.60
CA SER A 364 13.52 9.49 22.35
C SER A 364 13.03 8.72 23.58
N LYS A 365 11.72 8.74 23.81
CA LYS A 365 11.00 7.91 24.74
C LYS A 365 10.10 6.97 23.95
N LYS A 366 10.26 5.65 24.13
CA LYS A 366 9.36 4.63 23.60
C LYS A 366 8.19 4.44 24.55
N ILE A 367 6.98 4.36 24.02
CA ILE A 367 5.75 3.99 24.71
C ILE A 367 5.25 2.69 24.08
N GLU A 368 5.33 1.62 24.82
CA GLU A 368 4.87 0.31 24.40
C GLU A 368 3.34 0.26 24.43
N ILE A 369 2.75 -0.25 23.35
CA ILE A 369 1.32 -0.41 23.17
C ILE A 369 1.09 -1.89 22.85
N GLU A 370 0.21 -2.54 23.61
CA GLU A 370 -0.12 -3.95 23.42
C GLU A 370 -1.27 -4.11 22.43
N LEU A 371 -1.04 -3.70 21.16
CA LEU A 371 -1.94 -3.85 20.04
C LEU A 371 -1.18 -4.46 18.86
N ASP A 372 -1.91 -5.00 17.88
CA ASP A 372 -1.34 -5.63 16.68
C ASP A 372 -0.69 -4.64 15.72
N GLY A 373 -1.23 -3.39 15.68
CA GLY A 373 -0.68 -2.28 14.93
C GLY A 373 -0.94 -0.94 15.61
N VAL A 374 -0.06 0.06 15.40
CA VAL A 374 -0.20 1.43 15.92
C VAL A 374 0.16 2.43 14.83
N PHE A 375 -0.74 3.40 14.57
CA PHE A 375 -0.62 4.34 13.45
C PHE A 375 -1.13 5.73 13.82
N SER A 376 -0.88 6.71 12.95
CA SER A 376 -1.56 8.03 12.90
C SER A 376 -1.65 8.76 14.24
N ALA A 377 -0.52 8.89 14.95
CA ALA A 377 -0.47 9.58 16.23
C ALA A 377 -0.76 11.09 16.09
N ALA A 378 -1.61 11.63 16.98
CA ALA A 378 -1.99 13.04 17.07
C ALA A 378 -1.91 13.55 18.52
N TRP A 379 -1.06 14.53 18.77
CA TRP A 379 -0.88 15.12 20.09
C TRP A 379 -2.01 16.10 20.42
N SER A 380 -2.58 16.01 21.60
CA SER A 380 -3.57 16.96 22.10
C SER A 380 -2.96 18.35 22.26
N PRO A 381 -3.64 19.44 21.86
CA PRO A 381 -3.19 20.80 22.11
C PRO A 381 -2.99 21.12 23.62
N LYS A 382 -3.69 20.41 24.51
CA LYS A 382 -3.47 20.51 25.95
C LYS A 382 -2.15 19.93 26.43
N GLY A 383 -1.52 19.06 25.61
CA GLY A 383 -0.23 18.49 25.90
C GLY A 383 -0.20 17.23 26.75
N ASP A 384 -1.34 16.77 27.23
CA ASP A 384 -1.47 15.66 28.18
C ASP A 384 -1.92 14.33 27.58
N GLU A 385 -2.39 14.33 26.33
CA GLU A 385 -2.91 13.14 25.66
C GLU A 385 -2.40 13.00 24.22
N ILE A 386 -2.35 11.76 23.75
CA ILE A 386 -2.04 11.41 22.36
C ILE A 386 -3.14 10.50 21.85
N ALA A 387 -3.89 10.94 20.84
CA ALA A 387 -4.78 10.09 20.08
C ALA A 387 -3.98 9.29 19.04
N PHE A 388 -4.37 8.05 18.77
CA PHE A 388 -3.73 7.22 17.76
C PHE A 388 -4.69 6.16 17.25
N VAL A 389 -4.38 5.58 16.12
CA VAL A 389 -5.07 4.40 15.56
C VAL A 389 -4.43 3.15 16.12
N GLY A 390 -5.24 2.23 16.61
CA GLY A 390 -4.79 0.93 17.09
C GLY A 390 -5.55 -0.21 16.42
N ASN A 391 -4.83 -1.21 15.88
CA ASN A 391 -5.43 -2.43 15.37
C ASN A 391 -5.42 -3.50 16.45
N LYS A 392 -6.54 -4.20 16.60
CA LYS A 392 -6.67 -5.36 17.47
C LYS A 392 -7.61 -6.37 16.84
N GLY A 393 -7.07 -7.55 16.46
CA GLY A 393 -7.83 -8.56 15.74
C GLY A 393 -8.38 -8.02 14.41
N ASP A 394 -9.69 -8.06 14.26
CA ASP A 394 -10.43 -7.63 13.07
C ASP A 394 -10.91 -6.16 13.10
N ALA A 395 -10.44 -5.35 14.06
CA ALA A 395 -10.87 -3.96 14.23
C ALA A 395 -9.71 -2.95 14.19
N SER A 396 -10.02 -1.76 13.67
CA SER A 396 -9.15 -0.58 13.67
C SER A 396 -9.90 0.59 14.32
N ASP A 397 -9.44 0.99 15.50
CA ASP A 397 -10.14 1.94 16.37
C ASP A 397 -9.27 3.11 16.80
N ILE A 398 -9.91 4.16 17.28
CA ILE A 398 -9.24 5.31 17.90
C ILE A 398 -8.99 5.01 19.37
N TYR A 399 -7.75 5.22 19.78
CA TYR A 399 -7.29 5.12 21.16
C TYR A 399 -6.71 6.44 21.64
N ILE A 400 -6.71 6.66 22.94
CA ILE A 400 -6.04 7.79 23.59
C ILE A 400 -5.05 7.25 24.60
N TYR A 401 -3.80 7.69 24.54
CA TYR A 401 -2.79 7.49 25.56
C TYR A 401 -2.66 8.74 26.42
N ASN A 402 -2.83 8.61 27.74
CA ASN A 402 -2.67 9.69 28.70
C ASN A 402 -1.22 9.72 29.22
N LEU A 403 -0.54 10.84 29.03
CA LEU A 403 0.88 11.03 29.39
C LEU A 403 1.13 11.10 30.91
N THR A 404 0.10 11.43 31.69
CA THR A 404 0.19 11.58 33.14
C THR A 404 0.12 10.25 33.86
N ASN A 405 -0.94 9.46 33.63
CA ASN A 405 -1.10 8.13 34.24
C ASN A 405 -0.41 7.02 33.48
N LYS A 406 0.01 7.28 32.24
CA LYS A 406 0.71 6.32 31.33
C LYS A 406 -0.15 5.10 30.93
N GLU A 407 -1.44 5.30 30.83
CA GLU A 407 -2.41 4.31 30.40
C GLU A 407 -3.04 4.74 29.06
N TYR A 408 -3.56 3.80 28.32
CA TYR A 408 -4.36 4.07 27.12
C TYR A 408 -5.74 3.43 27.24
N TYR A 409 -6.71 4.04 26.57
CA TYR A 409 -8.06 3.54 26.50
C TYR A 409 -8.62 3.68 25.08
N GLN A 410 -9.56 2.83 24.75
CA GLN A 410 -10.24 2.79 23.46
C GLN A 410 -11.40 3.80 23.45
N VAL A 411 -11.50 4.60 22.39
CA VAL A 411 -12.53 5.63 22.19
C VAL A 411 -13.67 5.11 21.32
N THR A 412 -13.33 4.42 20.23
CA THR A 412 -14.29 3.74 19.38
C THR A 412 -14.10 2.23 19.54
N ALA A 413 -15.20 1.47 19.47
CA ALA A 413 -15.19 0.04 19.71
C ALA A 413 -16.34 -0.61 18.96
N ASP A 414 -16.22 -0.71 17.64
CA ASP A 414 -17.22 -1.32 16.78
C ASP A 414 -16.55 -1.99 15.56
N ARG A 415 -17.35 -2.52 14.65
CA ARG A 415 -16.87 -3.25 13.46
C ARG A 415 -16.31 -2.36 12.34
N PHE A 416 -16.43 -1.05 12.48
CA PHE A 416 -16.00 -0.12 11.45
C PHE A 416 -14.54 0.26 11.63
N SER A 417 -13.88 0.59 10.52
CA SER A 417 -12.49 1.03 10.53
C SER A 417 -12.41 2.53 10.77
N ASP A 418 -11.74 2.92 11.84
CA ASP A 418 -11.51 4.31 12.19
C ASP A 418 -10.05 4.70 12.03
N SER A 419 -9.78 5.87 11.45
CA SER A 419 -8.44 6.30 11.07
C SER A 419 -8.26 7.82 11.16
N PHE A 420 -7.00 8.28 11.12
CA PHE A 420 -6.60 9.68 11.05
C PHE A 420 -7.22 10.59 12.11
N PRO A 421 -7.06 10.32 13.42
CA PRO A 421 -7.58 11.18 14.46
C PRO A 421 -6.93 12.57 14.41
N CYS A 422 -7.75 13.59 14.62
CA CYS A 422 -7.31 14.98 14.69
C CYS A 422 -8.06 15.70 15.83
N TRP A 423 -7.34 16.35 16.72
CA TRP A 423 -7.91 17.13 17.80
C TRP A 423 -8.46 18.48 17.32
N ASN A 424 -9.54 18.95 17.91
CA ASN A 424 -9.93 20.34 17.78
C ASN A 424 -8.94 21.26 18.53
N PRO A 425 -8.89 22.57 18.22
CA PRO A 425 -7.93 23.49 18.85
C PRO A 425 -8.01 23.55 20.37
N GLU A 426 -9.18 23.31 20.93
CA GLU A 426 -9.43 23.33 22.40
C GLU A 426 -9.00 22.00 23.07
N GLY A 427 -8.67 20.96 22.31
CA GLY A 427 -8.33 19.62 22.82
C GLY A 427 -9.48 18.97 23.59
N THR A 428 -10.71 19.14 23.12
CA THR A 428 -11.92 18.60 23.73
C THR A 428 -12.70 17.63 22.87
N GLN A 429 -12.38 17.60 21.58
CA GLN A 429 -13.03 16.75 20.58
C GLN A 429 -12.00 16.18 19.62
N ILE A 430 -12.30 15.00 19.07
CA ILE A 430 -11.51 14.34 18.04
C ILE A 430 -12.40 14.16 16.81
N ALA A 431 -11.93 14.64 15.66
CA ALA A 431 -12.45 14.26 14.35
C ALA A 431 -11.62 13.08 13.83
N PHE A 432 -12.24 12.13 13.16
CA PHE A 432 -11.58 10.98 12.55
C PHE A 432 -12.32 10.55 11.27
N VAL A 433 -11.67 9.76 10.45
CA VAL A 433 -12.26 9.14 9.26
C VAL A 433 -12.79 7.77 9.64
N SER A 434 -13.99 7.43 9.15
CA SER A 434 -14.64 6.15 9.42
C SER A 434 -15.38 5.65 8.17
N ASP A 435 -15.43 4.35 7.98
CA ASP A 435 -16.22 3.69 6.92
C ASP A 435 -17.69 3.41 7.31
N ARG A 436 -18.18 3.96 8.45
CA ARG A 436 -19.57 3.80 8.94
C ARG A 436 -20.63 4.23 7.94
N GLY A 437 -20.31 5.11 6.99
CA GLY A 437 -21.25 5.62 6.00
C GLY A 437 -21.53 4.68 4.84
N ASP A 438 -20.63 3.79 4.54
CA ASP A 438 -20.79 2.79 3.50
C ASP A 438 -21.54 1.60 4.09
N GLN A 439 -22.86 1.53 3.82
CA GLN A 439 -23.57 0.28 4.03
C GLN A 439 -22.89 -0.74 3.12
N LEU A 440 -22.07 -1.59 3.70
CA LEU A 440 -21.70 -2.85 3.09
C LEU A 440 -23.02 -3.57 2.82
N SER A 441 -23.57 -3.34 1.61
CA SER A 441 -24.71 -4.11 1.12
C SER A 441 -24.26 -5.55 1.09
N GLY A 442 -24.76 -6.29 2.07
CA GLY A 442 -24.54 -7.73 2.22
C GLY A 442 -25.07 -8.53 1.04
#